data_274f17d0fe7a50881dfd5d5a16f94bd5
#
_entry.id   274f17d0fe7a50881dfd5d5a16f94bd5
#
_cell.length_a   1.000
_cell.length_b   1.000
_cell.length_c   1.000
_cell.angle_alpha   90.00
_cell.angle_beta   90.00
_cell.angle_gamma   90.00
#
_symmetry.space_group_name_H-M   'P 1'
#
loop_
_entity.id
_entity.type
_entity.pdbx_description
1 polymer ?
#
loop_
_entity_poly.entity_id
_entity_poly.type
_entity_poly.pdbx_seq_one_letter_code
_entity_poly.pdbx_strand_id
1 'polypeptide(L)'
;MPFAALASTELLHIPVTADGTPLGAQQQKFNTLIEQIAAQRALLDQWQQAEHDYRRRYVQELQPALRDYQSLMVQHLERLDLAYAAQDLSKAERATLAEVIARMAAEVAQMAQDEATAQAMKALHERYAAPQAARVPTKAPATRAQEAPGPDMDDPEAMLHLAE
;
A
#
# COMPACT_ATOMS: atom_id res chain seq x y z
N MET A 1 16.81 30.20 -0.67
CA MET A 1 17.88 30.65 -1.58
C MET A 1 17.99 29.63 -2.69
N PRO A 2 17.56 29.94 -3.93
CA PRO A 2 17.78 29.04 -5.03
C PRO A 2 19.26 29.11 -5.40
N PHE A 3 19.96 28.01 -5.32
CA PHE A 3 21.25 27.83 -5.95
C PHE A 3 21.05 27.89 -7.48
N ALA A 4 21.01 29.10 -8.00
CA ALA A 4 21.16 29.37 -9.42
C ALA A 4 22.64 29.22 -9.74
N ALA A 5 23.09 27.99 -9.85
CA ALA A 5 24.39 27.72 -10.41
C ALA A 5 24.31 26.37 -11.06
N LEU A 6 24.55 26.38 -12.32
CA LEU A 6 25.27 25.33 -13.07
C LEU A 6 24.65 25.04 -14.43
N ALA A 7 24.49 26.12 -15.19
CA ALA A 7 24.56 26.03 -16.64
C ALA A 7 26.06 26.04 -17.08
N SER A 8 26.91 25.22 -16.43
CA SER A 8 28.36 25.37 -16.61
C SER A 8 29.08 24.06 -16.93
N THR A 9 28.36 23.00 -17.24
CA THR A 9 29.02 21.73 -17.63
C THR A 9 29.62 21.82 -19.04
N GLU A 10 29.04 22.64 -19.90
CA GLU A 10 29.61 22.90 -21.25
C GLU A 10 30.97 23.65 -21.20
N LEU A 11 31.16 24.47 -20.18
CA LEU A 11 32.43 25.22 -20.01
C LEU A 11 33.60 24.36 -19.52
N LEU A 12 33.33 23.15 -19.02
CA LEU A 12 34.36 22.25 -18.50
C LEU A 12 34.81 21.19 -19.50
N HIS A 13 34.16 21.09 -20.65
CA HIS A 13 34.53 20.13 -21.67
C HIS A 13 35.82 20.64 -22.41
N ILE A 14 36.86 19.81 -22.49
CA ILE A 14 38.06 20.12 -23.23
C ILE A 14 37.76 19.94 -24.73
N PRO A 15 37.75 21.02 -25.52
CA PRO A 15 37.48 20.90 -26.96
C PRO A 15 38.62 20.16 -27.67
N VAL A 16 38.29 19.56 -28.82
CA VAL A 16 39.33 19.05 -29.74
C VAL A 16 40.21 20.23 -30.14
N THR A 17 41.53 20.05 -30.14
CA THR A 17 42.47 21.10 -30.52
C THR A 17 42.18 21.61 -31.92
N ALA A 18 42.35 22.91 -32.15
CA ALA A 18 42.08 23.55 -33.45
C ALA A 18 42.79 22.90 -34.63
N ASP A 19 43.89 22.21 -34.37
CA ASP A 19 44.71 21.49 -35.35
C ASP A 19 44.22 20.07 -35.65
N GLY A 20 43.06 19.65 -35.13
CA GLY A 20 42.50 18.32 -35.34
C GLY A 20 43.28 17.18 -34.64
N THR A 21 44.20 17.51 -33.76
CA THR A 21 44.97 16.51 -32.99
C THR A 21 44.05 15.79 -32.03
N PRO A 22 44.01 14.43 -31.99
CA PRO A 22 43.15 13.70 -31.07
C PRO A 22 43.54 14.01 -29.63
N LEU A 23 42.52 14.15 -28.78
CA LEU A 23 42.70 14.36 -27.34
C LEU A 23 43.56 13.26 -26.73
N GLY A 24 44.49 13.64 -25.87
CA GLY A 24 45.25 12.66 -25.08
C GLY A 24 44.38 11.83 -24.19
N ALA A 25 44.79 10.62 -23.82
CA ALA A 25 44.02 9.69 -23.01
C ALA A 25 43.50 10.31 -21.70
N GLN A 26 44.26 11.18 -21.07
CA GLN A 26 43.85 11.89 -19.84
C GLN A 26 42.72 12.90 -20.11
N GLN A 27 42.77 13.61 -21.23
CA GLN A 27 41.74 14.57 -21.62
C GLN A 27 40.43 13.85 -22.00
N GLN A 28 40.53 12.74 -22.71
CA GLN A 28 39.37 11.90 -23.02
C GLN A 28 38.71 11.40 -21.74
N LYS A 29 39.50 10.87 -20.78
CA LYS A 29 39.01 10.43 -19.50
C LYS A 29 38.34 11.57 -18.71
N PHE A 30 38.93 12.76 -18.72
CA PHE A 30 38.33 13.92 -18.07
C PHE A 30 36.96 14.26 -18.69
N ASN A 31 36.84 14.34 -20.00
CA ASN A 31 35.57 14.62 -20.68
C ASN A 31 34.52 13.56 -20.38
N THR A 32 34.87 12.26 -20.38
CA THR A 32 33.98 11.18 -19.98
C THR A 32 33.46 11.34 -18.53
N LEU A 33 34.33 11.74 -17.61
CA LEU A 33 33.91 11.99 -16.21
C LEU A 33 33.01 13.21 -16.12
N ILE A 34 33.23 14.26 -16.86
CA ILE A 34 32.35 15.44 -16.91
C ILE A 34 30.96 15.04 -17.44
N GLU A 35 30.90 14.24 -18.51
CA GLU A 35 29.63 13.71 -19.05
C GLU A 35 28.91 12.83 -18.05
N GLN A 36 29.62 11.95 -17.34
CA GLN A 36 29.02 11.13 -16.27
C GLN A 36 28.46 11.97 -15.12
N ILE A 37 29.23 13.01 -14.70
CA ILE A 37 28.73 13.92 -13.65
C ILE A 37 27.49 14.66 -14.14
N ALA A 38 27.45 15.13 -15.38
CA ALA A 38 26.30 15.80 -15.96
C ALA A 38 25.07 14.87 -15.98
N ALA A 39 25.26 13.63 -16.43
CA ALA A 39 24.20 12.64 -16.46
C ALA A 39 23.65 12.31 -15.05
N GLN A 40 24.55 12.15 -14.06
CA GLN A 40 24.12 11.89 -12.68
C GLN A 40 23.39 13.09 -12.05
N ARG A 41 23.82 14.30 -12.36
CA ARG A 41 23.11 15.53 -11.92
C ARG A 41 21.72 15.62 -12.54
N ALA A 42 21.60 15.38 -13.84
CA ALA A 42 20.29 15.37 -14.50
C ALA A 42 19.34 14.30 -13.91
N LEU A 43 19.88 13.12 -13.57
CA LEU A 43 19.11 12.09 -12.88
C LEU A 43 18.67 12.54 -11.48
N LEU A 44 19.55 13.19 -10.73
CA LEU A 44 19.23 13.72 -9.41
C LEU A 44 18.12 14.77 -9.48
N ASP A 45 18.20 15.69 -10.45
CA ASP A 45 17.18 16.71 -10.67
C ASP A 45 15.81 16.07 -11.01
N GLN A 46 15.81 15.02 -11.82
CA GLN A 46 14.58 14.25 -12.11
C GLN A 46 13.99 13.61 -10.86
N TRP A 47 14.83 13.04 -10.01
CA TRP A 47 14.36 12.46 -8.73
C TRP A 47 13.79 13.52 -7.79
N GLN A 48 14.44 14.66 -7.68
CA GLN A 48 13.96 15.78 -6.87
C GLN A 48 12.60 16.30 -7.38
N GLN A 49 12.45 16.41 -8.68
CA GLN A 49 11.18 16.81 -9.30
C GLN A 49 10.08 15.76 -9.03
N ALA A 50 10.39 14.48 -9.21
CA ALA A 50 9.45 13.40 -8.94
C ALA A 50 9.02 13.35 -7.46
N GLU A 51 9.96 13.57 -6.54
CA GLU A 51 9.66 13.67 -5.10
C GLU A 51 8.72 14.84 -4.79
N HIS A 52 9.00 16.00 -5.38
CA HIS A 52 8.14 17.18 -5.23
C HIS A 52 6.71 16.92 -5.74
N ASP A 53 6.60 16.33 -6.93
CA ASP A 53 5.30 16.00 -7.53
C ASP A 53 4.55 14.93 -6.72
N TYR A 54 5.26 13.93 -6.21
CA TYR A 54 4.69 12.92 -5.32
C TYR A 54 4.14 13.55 -4.03
N ARG A 55 4.93 14.39 -3.36
CA ARG A 55 4.50 15.08 -2.13
C ARG A 55 3.27 15.95 -2.38
N ARG A 56 3.25 16.67 -3.49
CA ARG A 56 2.11 17.49 -3.87
C ARG A 56 0.85 16.65 -4.05
N ARG A 57 0.92 15.56 -4.80
CA ARG A 57 -0.22 14.64 -5.01
C ARG A 57 -0.65 13.97 -3.72
N TYR A 58 0.29 13.55 -2.90
CA TYR A 58 0.01 12.95 -1.61
C TYR A 58 -0.87 13.88 -0.75
N VAL A 59 -0.49 15.15 -0.63
CA VAL A 59 -1.21 16.13 0.19
C VAL A 59 -2.54 16.54 -0.45
N GLN A 60 -2.59 16.70 -1.77
CA GLN A 60 -3.76 17.23 -2.46
C GLN A 60 -4.81 16.16 -2.79
N GLU A 61 -4.42 14.93 -3.02
CA GLU A 61 -5.29 13.87 -3.49
C GLU A 61 -5.45 12.74 -2.45
N LEU A 62 -4.35 12.17 -1.98
CA LEU A 62 -4.38 10.98 -1.13
C LEU A 62 -4.81 11.31 0.31
N GLN A 63 -4.26 12.34 0.91
CA GLN A 63 -4.61 12.72 2.28
C GLN A 63 -6.10 13.03 2.47
N PRO A 64 -6.76 13.84 1.60
CA PRO A 64 -8.19 14.05 1.70
C PRO A 64 -8.99 12.76 1.53
N ALA A 65 -8.66 11.93 0.54
CA ALA A 65 -9.33 10.66 0.32
C ALA A 65 -9.22 9.70 1.52
N LEU A 66 -8.07 9.66 2.19
CA LEU A 66 -7.90 8.88 3.42
C LEU A 66 -8.75 9.41 4.58
N ARG A 67 -8.89 10.73 4.71
CA ARG A 67 -9.76 11.35 5.74
C ARG A 67 -11.23 11.05 5.46
N ASP A 68 -11.65 11.16 4.20
CA ASP A 68 -13.03 10.86 3.81
C ASP A 68 -13.35 9.39 4.05
N TYR A 69 -12.43 8.49 3.68
CA TYR A 69 -12.55 7.06 3.96
C TYR A 69 -12.70 6.79 5.46
N GLN A 70 -11.82 7.37 6.29
CA GLN A 70 -11.90 7.23 7.75
C GLN A 70 -13.24 7.73 8.29
N SER A 71 -13.70 8.91 7.84
CA SER A 71 -15.00 9.47 8.24
C SER A 71 -16.16 8.56 7.89
N LEU A 72 -16.18 7.99 6.69
CA LEU A 72 -17.19 7.03 6.26
C LEU A 72 -17.18 5.75 7.09
N MET A 73 -15.99 5.25 7.45
CA MET A 73 -15.85 4.06 8.29
C MET A 73 -16.38 4.30 9.70
N VAL A 74 -16.10 5.47 10.27
CA VAL A 74 -16.66 5.86 11.58
C VAL A 74 -18.19 5.94 11.52
N GLN A 75 -18.75 6.63 10.53
CA GLN A 75 -20.21 6.71 10.34
C GLN A 75 -20.85 5.34 10.12
N HIS A 76 -20.16 4.45 9.43
CA HIS A 76 -20.65 3.09 9.21
C HIS A 76 -20.71 2.32 10.54
N LEU A 77 -19.64 2.42 11.36
CA LEU A 77 -19.62 1.80 12.69
C LEU A 77 -20.70 2.34 13.62
N GLU A 78 -20.94 3.65 13.62
CA GLU A 78 -22.02 4.28 14.38
C GLU A 78 -23.38 3.73 13.97
N ARG A 79 -23.62 3.55 12.68
CA ARG A 79 -24.86 2.93 12.17
C ARG A 79 -25.01 1.47 12.58
N LEU A 80 -23.91 0.72 12.58
CA LEU A 80 -23.91 -0.68 13.06
C LEU A 80 -24.19 -0.75 14.56
N ASP A 81 -23.63 0.16 15.36
CA ASP A 81 -23.88 0.26 16.82
C ASP A 81 -25.36 0.58 17.10
N LEU A 82 -25.94 1.53 16.36
CA LEU A 82 -27.36 1.85 16.43
C LEU A 82 -28.25 0.67 16.00
N ALA A 83 -27.91 -0.02 14.92
CA ALA A 83 -28.64 -1.19 14.45
C ALA A 83 -28.59 -2.33 15.47
N TYR A 84 -27.44 -2.55 16.09
CA TYR A 84 -27.28 -3.53 17.15
C TYR A 84 -28.19 -3.26 18.36
N ALA A 85 -28.38 -1.98 18.70
CA ALA A 85 -29.21 -1.56 19.80
C ALA A 85 -30.72 -1.59 19.49
N ALA A 86 -31.09 -1.26 18.23
CA ALA A 86 -32.47 -1.00 17.82
C ALA A 86 -33.21 -2.21 17.23
N GLN A 87 -32.48 -3.21 16.72
CA GLN A 87 -33.10 -4.34 16.00
C GLN A 87 -33.27 -5.58 16.90
N ASP A 88 -34.38 -6.29 16.68
CA ASP A 88 -34.64 -7.60 17.29
C ASP A 88 -33.79 -8.67 16.59
N LEU A 89 -32.51 -8.69 16.92
CA LEU A 89 -31.56 -9.66 16.43
C LEU A 89 -31.61 -10.95 17.23
N SER A 90 -31.55 -12.08 16.54
CA SER A 90 -31.31 -13.36 17.18
C SER A 90 -29.98 -13.39 17.91
N LYS A 91 -29.79 -14.30 18.84
CA LYS A 91 -28.53 -14.43 19.59
C LYS A 91 -27.32 -14.65 18.66
N ALA A 92 -27.48 -15.40 17.56
CA ALA A 92 -26.43 -15.67 16.60
C ALA A 92 -26.07 -14.41 15.77
N GLU A 93 -27.09 -13.69 15.26
CA GLU A 93 -26.89 -12.45 14.51
C GLU A 93 -26.23 -11.37 15.36
N ARG A 94 -26.67 -11.23 16.61
CA ARG A 94 -26.09 -10.31 17.57
C ARG A 94 -24.60 -10.62 17.84
N ALA A 95 -24.25 -11.90 17.97
CA ALA A 95 -22.86 -12.31 18.16
C ALA A 95 -22.01 -12.00 16.92
N THR A 96 -22.52 -12.28 15.73
CA THR A 96 -21.82 -11.98 14.48
C THR A 96 -21.64 -10.48 14.28
N LEU A 97 -22.70 -9.69 14.52
CA LEU A 97 -22.63 -8.24 14.38
C LEU A 97 -21.64 -7.61 15.37
N ALA A 98 -21.65 -8.09 16.62
CA ALA A 98 -20.68 -7.65 17.64
C ALA A 98 -19.23 -7.93 17.21
N GLU A 99 -18.97 -9.10 16.63
CA GLU A 99 -17.64 -9.45 16.11
C GLU A 99 -17.20 -8.54 14.96
N VAL A 100 -18.12 -8.24 14.04
CA VAL A 100 -17.85 -7.33 12.91
C VAL A 100 -17.53 -5.93 13.44
N ILE A 101 -18.37 -5.40 14.35
CA ILE A 101 -18.15 -4.07 14.95
C ILE A 101 -16.80 -4.03 15.68
N ALA A 102 -16.49 -5.03 16.51
CA ALA A 102 -15.23 -5.07 17.25
C ALA A 102 -14.01 -5.06 16.32
N ARG A 103 -14.02 -5.90 15.28
CA ARG A 103 -12.91 -5.96 14.31
C ARG A 103 -12.73 -4.66 13.57
N MET A 104 -13.81 -4.11 13.00
CA MET A 104 -13.75 -2.86 12.24
C MET A 104 -13.34 -1.69 13.12
N ALA A 105 -13.83 -1.62 14.38
CA ALA A 105 -13.44 -0.57 15.31
C ALA A 105 -11.94 -0.62 15.65
N ALA A 106 -11.37 -1.82 15.81
CA ALA A 106 -9.93 -1.99 16.00
C ALA A 106 -9.11 -1.50 14.79
N GLU A 107 -9.55 -1.81 13.57
CA GLU A 107 -8.91 -1.36 12.34
C GLU A 107 -8.96 0.18 12.21
N VAL A 108 -10.13 0.78 12.43
CA VAL A 108 -10.28 2.24 12.37
C VAL A 108 -9.47 2.94 13.47
N ALA A 109 -9.40 2.38 14.67
CA ALA A 109 -8.58 2.93 15.75
C ALA A 109 -7.09 2.97 15.40
N GLN A 110 -6.58 1.98 14.64
CA GLN A 110 -5.18 1.95 14.20
C GLN A 110 -4.90 2.95 13.06
N MET A 111 -5.89 3.23 12.22
CA MET A 111 -5.77 4.17 11.10
C MET A 111 -6.11 5.61 11.48
N ALA A 112 -6.65 5.84 12.68
CA ALA A 112 -7.10 7.15 13.13
C ALA A 112 -5.94 8.15 13.16
N GLN A 113 -6.16 9.30 12.53
CA GLN A 113 -5.18 10.39 12.47
C GLN A 113 -5.27 11.32 13.70
N ASP A 114 -6.39 11.28 14.40
CA ASP A 114 -6.63 12.07 15.61
C ASP A 114 -6.89 11.15 16.81
N GLU A 115 -6.43 11.59 17.97
CA GLU A 115 -6.50 10.82 19.21
C GLU A 115 -7.93 10.62 19.69
N ALA A 116 -8.82 11.57 19.44
CA ALA A 116 -10.22 11.48 19.90
C ALA A 116 -10.95 10.34 19.15
N THR A 117 -10.79 10.27 17.84
CA THR A 117 -11.33 9.16 17.03
C THR A 117 -10.68 7.83 17.41
N ALA A 118 -9.36 7.80 17.62
CA ALA A 118 -8.67 6.59 18.05
C ALA A 118 -9.24 6.05 19.38
N GLN A 119 -9.42 6.91 20.36
CA GLN A 119 -9.97 6.53 21.68
C GLN A 119 -11.44 6.11 21.60
N ALA A 120 -12.26 6.82 20.82
CA ALA A 120 -13.66 6.44 20.62
C ALA A 120 -13.79 5.04 19.99
N MET A 121 -12.98 4.75 19.00
CA MET A 121 -12.98 3.44 18.31
C MET A 121 -12.39 2.34 19.18
N LYS A 122 -11.38 2.61 20.01
CA LYS A 122 -10.91 1.66 21.03
C LYS A 122 -11.99 1.33 22.06
N ALA A 123 -12.69 2.33 22.56
CA ALA A 123 -13.79 2.13 23.48
C ALA A 123 -14.93 1.31 22.85
N LEU A 124 -15.23 1.54 21.57
CA LEU A 124 -16.20 0.76 20.82
C LEU A 124 -15.73 -0.70 20.67
N HIS A 125 -14.48 -0.90 20.29
CA HIS A 125 -13.87 -2.23 20.22
C HIS A 125 -13.98 -2.98 21.56
N GLU A 126 -13.58 -2.36 22.65
CA GLU A 126 -13.64 -2.96 24.00
C GLU A 126 -15.08 -3.35 24.40
N ARG A 127 -16.07 -2.51 24.09
CA ARG A 127 -17.49 -2.79 24.35
C ARG A 127 -17.96 -4.05 23.66
N TYR A 128 -17.52 -4.32 22.45
CA TYR A 128 -17.97 -5.45 21.64
C TYR A 128 -17.01 -6.65 21.66
N ALA A 129 -15.77 -6.48 22.08
CA ALA A 129 -14.78 -7.56 22.19
C ALA A 129 -14.98 -8.41 23.47
N ALA A 130 -15.59 -7.88 24.51
CA ALA A 130 -15.90 -8.60 25.75
C ALA A 130 -17.36 -9.09 25.73
N PRO A 131 -17.66 -10.35 26.05
CA PRO A 131 -16.82 -11.51 26.33
C PRO A 131 -16.95 -12.62 25.30
N GLN A 132 -15.87 -13.12 24.79
CA GLN A 132 -15.83 -14.36 23.99
C GLN A 132 -16.24 -15.61 24.79
N ALA A 133 -16.47 -15.52 26.07
CA ALA A 133 -16.85 -16.62 26.93
C ALA A 133 -18.26 -17.19 26.65
N ALA A 134 -19.06 -16.55 25.79
CA ALA A 134 -20.38 -17.02 25.38
C ALA A 134 -20.48 -17.44 23.91
N ARG A 135 -19.35 -17.55 23.20
CA ARG A 135 -19.36 -18.06 21.82
C ARG A 135 -19.67 -19.54 21.84
N VAL A 136 -20.91 -19.86 21.50
CA VAL A 136 -21.20 -21.18 20.94
C VAL A 136 -20.31 -21.32 19.70
N PRO A 137 -19.47 -22.36 19.60
CA PRO A 137 -18.71 -22.58 18.39
C PRO A 137 -19.71 -22.76 17.25
N THR A 138 -19.83 -21.75 16.41
CA THR A 138 -20.58 -21.88 15.16
C THR A 138 -19.77 -22.89 14.36
N LYS A 139 -20.23 -24.15 14.41
CA LYS A 139 -19.80 -25.20 13.53
C LYS A 139 -19.95 -24.63 12.13
N ALA A 140 -18.84 -24.22 11.54
CA ALA A 140 -18.82 -23.85 10.12
C ALA A 140 -19.59 -24.95 9.39
N PRO A 141 -20.50 -24.63 8.47
CA PRO A 141 -21.03 -25.66 7.60
C PRO A 141 -19.80 -26.26 6.94
N ALA A 142 -19.53 -27.52 7.32
CA ALA A 142 -18.53 -28.30 6.61
C ALA A 142 -19.05 -28.43 5.18
N THR A 143 -18.66 -27.48 4.34
CA THR A 143 -18.63 -27.70 2.91
C THR A 143 -17.59 -28.77 2.76
N ARG A 144 -18.07 -29.98 2.83
CA ARG A 144 -17.37 -31.17 2.44
C ARG A 144 -17.14 -30.99 0.96
N ALA A 145 -16.10 -30.24 0.61
CA ALA A 145 -15.45 -30.40 -0.68
C ALA A 145 -15.00 -31.85 -0.66
N GLN A 146 -15.82 -32.65 -1.30
CA GLN A 146 -15.49 -34.02 -1.67
C GLN A 146 -14.33 -33.82 -2.66
N GLU A 147 -13.10 -33.84 -2.14
CA GLU A 147 -11.91 -34.02 -2.96
C GLU A 147 -12.15 -35.33 -3.70
N ALA A 148 -12.54 -35.19 -4.96
CA ALA A 148 -12.40 -36.28 -5.89
C ALA A 148 -10.89 -36.60 -5.91
N PRO A 149 -10.52 -37.89 -5.74
CA PRO A 149 -9.12 -38.27 -5.87
C PRO A 149 -8.66 -37.81 -7.25
N GLY A 150 -7.68 -36.89 -7.28
CA GLY A 150 -7.02 -36.50 -8.50
C GLY A 150 -6.43 -37.74 -9.16
N PRO A 151 -6.30 -37.73 -10.48
CA PRO A 151 -5.71 -38.87 -11.19
C PRO A 151 -4.29 -39.07 -10.63
N ASP A 152 -4.04 -40.32 -10.28
CA ASP A 152 -2.73 -40.78 -9.80
C ASP A 152 -1.70 -40.50 -10.89
N MET A 153 -0.80 -39.55 -10.66
CA MET A 153 0.20 -39.11 -11.64
C MET A 153 1.31 -40.16 -11.86
N ASP A 154 1.30 -41.25 -11.09
CA ASP A 154 2.28 -42.35 -11.20
C ASP A 154 1.73 -43.54 -12.01
N ASP A 155 0.49 -43.47 -12.53
CA ASP A 155 -0.06 -44.51 -13.39
C ASP A 155 0.14 -44.13 -14.88
N PRO A 156 1.05 -44.80 -15.59
CA PRO A 156 1.33 -44.53 -17.00
C PRO A 156 0.15 -44.81 -17.95
N GLU A 157 -0.86 -45.61 -17.55
CA GLU A 157 -2.06 -45.86 -18.35
C GLU A 157 -3.10 -44.72 -18.24
N ALA A 158 -3.11 -43.95 -17.13
CA ALA A 158 -3.99 -42.80 -16.95
C ALA A 158 -3.62 -41.62 -17.87
N MET A 159 -2.37 -41.54 -18.33
CA MET A 159 -1.89 -40.48 -19.22
C MET A 159 -2.25 -40.70 -20.68
N LEU A 160 -2.63 -41.91 -21.08
CA LEU A 160 -2.97 -42.21 -22.47
C LEU A 160 -4.41 -41.81 -22.84
N HIS A 161 -5.31 -41.63 -21.90
CA HIS A 161 -6.71 -41.26 -22.15
C HIS A 161 -6.97 -39.74 -22.15
N LEU A 162 -5.95 -38.89 -21.92
CA LEU A 162 -6.06 -37.44 -21.99
C LEU A 162 -5.65 -36.84 -23.34
N ALA A 163 -5.32 -37.69 -24.33
CA ALA A 163 -4.81 -37.25 -25.64
C ALA A 163 -5.73 -37.63 -26.83
N GLU A 164 -7.00 -37.97 -26.58
CA GLU A 164 -8.00 -38.10 -27.65
C GLU A 164 -9.06 -37.02 -27.61
#